data_355c3f60ec5c32193cb5af176a32bf8a
#
_entry.id   355c3f60ec5c32193cb5af176a32bf8a
#
_cell.length_a   1.000
_cell.length_b   1.000
_cell.length_c   1.000
_cell.angle_alpha   90.00
_cell.angle_beta   90.00
_cell.angle_gamma   90.00
#
_symmetry.space_group_name_H-M   'P 1'
#
loop_
_entity.id
_entity.type
_entity.pdbx_description
1 polymer ?
#
loop_
_entity_poly.entity_id
_entity_poly.type
_entity_poly.pdbx_seq_one_letter_code
_entity_poly.pdbx_strand_id
1 'polypeptide(L)'
;MTLRVLLSILLASISLAFIYYLCPNLGMVPDYYAKNIRGSLFTGFLTVGSFLLSLKAFIVVKLKENIFDSDIYKKKLQERRKLNPDLTLYGPVKRLSLLLFVTISSAITASVSQLSVGLLQCWQATFFCIFVSVFAISMLVSCLLLIKSTLDEWLDYLEDENNNKL
;
A
#
# COMPACT_ATOMS: atom_id res chain seq x y z
N MET A 1 5.19 -7.86 -7.32
CA MET A 1 5.00 -6.42 -7.09
C MET A 1 4.36 -5.73 -8.29
N THR A 2 4.88 -5.92 -9.48
CA THR A 2 4.34 -5.37 -10.75
C THR A 2 2.84 -5.63 -10.94
N LEU A 3 2.38 -6.85 -10.67
CA LEU A 3 0.96 -7.23 -10.79
C LEU A 3 0.04 -6.36 -9.90
N ARG A 4 0.44 -6.05 -8.66
CA ARG A 4 -0.36 -5.22 -7.74
C ARG A 4 -0.45 -3.77 -8.21
N VAL A 5 0.66 -3.23 -8.72
CA VAL A 5 0.69 -1.88 -9.31
C VAL A 5 -0.18 -1.82 -10.55
N LEU A 6 -0.09 -2.80 -11.45
CA LEU A 6 -0.94 -2.91 -12.64
C LEU A 6 -2.42 -2.98 -12.29
N LEU A 7 -2.79 -3.78 -11.29
CA LEU A 7 -4.16 -3.91 -10.81
C LEU A 7 -4.69 -2.59 -10.24
N SER A 8 -3.83 -1.84 -9.50
CA SER A 8 -4.18 -0.52 -8.97
C SER A 8 -4.40 0.52 -10.07
N ILE A 9 -3.58 0.50 -11.11
CA ILE A 9 -3.75 1.37 -12.29
C ILE A 9 -5.05 1.03 -13.03
N LEU A 10 -5.34 -0.26 -13.20
CA LEU A 10 -6.55 -0.73 -13.86
C LEU A 10 -7.80 -0.30 -13.09
N LEU A 11 -7.82 -0.47 -11.76
CA LEU A 11 -8.92 -0.01 -10.91
C LEU A 11 -9.12 1.51 -10.99
N ALA A 12 -8.04 2.29 -10.96
CA ALA A 12 -8.11 3.74 -11.10
C ALA A 12 -8.68 4.14 -12.47
N SER A 13 -8.27 3.48 -13.55
CA SER A 13 -8.77 3.73 -14.91
C SER A 13 -10.25 3.37 -15.05
N ILE A 14 -10.69 2.24 -14.49
CA ILE A 14 -12.09 1.83 -14.48
C ILE A 14 -12.94 2.85 -13.72
N SER A 15 -12.46 3.31 -12.55
CA SER A 15 -13.18 4.32 -11.75
C SER A 15 -13.36 5.63 -12.52
N LEU A 16 -12.34 6.08 -13.24
CA LEU A 16 -12.46 7.28 -14.09
C LEU A 16 -13.44 7.09 -15.24
N ALA A 17 -13.36 5.95 -15.94
CA ALA A 17 -14.30 5.65 -17.03
C ALA A 17 -15.75 5.62 -16.52
N PHE A 18 -15.97 5.06 -15.32
CA PHE A 18 -17.27 5.02 -14.67
C PHE A 18 -17.80 6.43 -14.33
N ILE A 19 -16.94 7.29 -13.75
CA ILE A 19 -17.31 8.69 -13.45
C ILE A 19 -17.63 9.45 -14.75
N TYR A 20 -16.79 9.29 -15.78
CA TYR A 20 -17.00 9.93 -17.08
C TYR A 20 -18.34 9.52 -17.72
N TYR A 21 -18.73 8.25 -17.60
CA TYR A 21 -19.98 7.74 -18.14
C TYR A 21 -21.21 8.22 -17.35
N LEU A 22 -21.10 8.34 -16.02
CA LEU A 22 -22.22 8.75 -15.16
C LEU A 22 -22.45 10.26 -15.11
N CYS A 23 -21.41 11.07 -15.39
CA CYS A 23 -21.50 12.52 -15.28
C CYS A 23 -21.64 13.17 -16.65
N PRO A 24 -22.87 13.43 -17.14
CA PRO A 24 -23.08 14.09 -18.44
C PRO A 24 -22.62 15.55 -18.45
N ASN A 25 -22.54 16.20 -17.27
CA ASN A 25 -22.13 17.60 -17.11
C ASN A 25 -20.76 17.69 -16.44
N LEU A 26 -19.68 17.51 -17.22
CA LEU A 26 -18.29 17.54 -16.74
C LEU A 26 -17.89 18.88 -16.10
N GLY A 27 -18.59 19.98 -16.44
CA GLY A 27 -18.30 21.29 -15.87
C GLY A 27 -18.65 21.45 -14.39
N MET A 28 -19.57 20.65 -13.85
CA MET A 28 -19.94 20.70 -12.42
C MET A 28 -19.02 19.88 -11.52
N VAL A 29 -18.29 18.91 -12.08
CA VAL A 29 -17.43 17.99 -11.32
C VAL A 29 -16.31 18.72 -10.56
N PRO A 30 -15.58 19.69 -11.14
CA PRO A 30 -14.54 20.42 -10.43
C PRO A 30 -15.04 21.18 -9.21
N ASP A 31 -16.16 21.87 -9.32
CA ASP A 31 -16.74 22.65 -8.21
C ASP A 31 -17.19 21.77 -7.06
N TYR A 32 -17.88 20.68 -7.38
CA TYR A 32 -18.31 19.70 -6.36
C TYR A 32 -17.13 19.07 -5.66
N TYR A 33 -16.12 18.65 -6.44
CA TYR A 33 -14.90 18.04 -5.94
C TYR A 33 -14.11 18.99 -5.02
N ALA A 34 -13.92 20.23 -5.46
CA ALA A 34 -13.18 21.24 -4.70
C ALA A 34 -13.83 21.55 -3.35
N LYS A 35 -15.17 21.65 -3.33
CA LYS A 35 -15.92 22.02 -2.12
C LYS A 35 -16.05 20.85 -1.12
N ASN A 36 -16.27 19.63 -1.60
CA ASN A 36 -16.73 18.54 -0.73
C ASN A 36 -15.69 17.44 -0.52
N ILE A 37 -14.73 17.24 -1.44
CA ILE A 37 -13.90 16.04 -1.47
C ILE A 37 -12.41 16.37 -1.28
N ARG A 38 -11.90 17.39 -1.95
CA ARG A 38 -10.47 17.69 -2.02
C ARG A 38 -9.79 17.85 -0.66
N GLY A 39 -10.39 18.64 0.24
CA GLY A 39 -9.82 18.88 1.58
C GLY A 39 -9.75 17.61 2.43
N SER A 40 -10.79 16.79 2.37
CA SER A 40 -10.83 15.52 3.08
C SER A 40 -9.81 14.52 2.55
N LEU A 41 -9.63 14.43 1.23
CA LEU A 41 -8.61 13.56 0.62
C LEU A 41 -7.20 14.03 0.96
N PHE A 42 -6.93 15.35 0.90
CA PHE A 42 -5.64 15.90 1.31
C PHE A 42 -5.27 15.49 2.72
N THR A 43 -6.15 15.77 3.70
CA THR A 43 -5.91 15.47 5.11
C THR A 43 -5.83 13.97 5.36
N GLY A 44 -6.74 13.20 4.75
CA GLY A 44 -6.78 11.75 4.88
C GLY A 44 -5.49 11.08 4.39
N PHE A 45 -5.02 11.41 3.21
CA PHE A 45 -3.77 10.83 2.67
C PHE A 45 -2.53 11.28 3.45
N LEU A 46 -2.48 12.52 3.93
CA LEU A 46 -1.37 13.01 4.74
C LEU A 46 -1.30 12.25 6.08
N THR A 47 -2.44 12.07 6.73
CA THR A 47 -2.55 11.33 8.00
C THR A 47 -2.17 9.86 7.83
N VAL A 48 -2.74 9.18 6.83
CA VAL A 48 -2.45 7.78 6.56
C VAL A 48 -0.99 7.60 6.14
N GLY A 49 -0.45 8.49 5.31
CA GLY A 49 0.96 8.46 4.90
C GLY A 49 1.91 8.58 6.09
N SER A 50 1.65 9.49 7.00
CA SER A 50 2.45 9.68 8.23
C SER A 50 2.37 8.47 9.16
N PHE A 51 1.17 7.92 9.35
CA PHE A 51 0.96 6.72 10.15
C PHE A 51 1.71 5.51 9.56
N LEU A 52 1.60 5.29 8.24
CA LEU A 52 2.30 4.19 7.57
C LEU A 52 3.82 4.34 7.63
N LEU A 53 4.36 5.55 7.63
CA LEU A 53 5.79 5.79 7.78
C LEU A 53 6.28 5.30 9.15
N SER A 54 5.56 5.63 10.22
CA SER A 54 5.85 5.16 11.58
C SER A 54 5.70 3.64 11.70
N LEU A 55 4.63 3.10 11.12
CA LEU A 55 4.37 1.68 11.10
C LEU A 55 5.46 0.90 10.34
N LYS A 56 5.95 1.44 9.22
CA LYS A 56 7.05 0.84 8.45
C LYS A 56 8.31 0.67 9.30
N ALA A 57 8.71 1.72 10.03
CA ALA A 57 9.89 1.66 10.89
C ALA A 57 9.71 0.56 11.96
N PHE A 58 8.55 0.54 12.64
CA PHE A 58 8.26 -0.42 13.69
C PHE A 58 8.22 -1.88 13.16
N ILE A 59 7.44 -2.14 12.11
CA ILE A 59 7.27 -3.51 11.57
C ILE A 59 8.60 -4.05 11.04
N VAL A 60 9.35 -3.27 10.26
CA VAL A 60 10.60 -3.75 9.67
C VAL A 60 11.62 -4.13 10.73
N VAL A 61 11.76 -3.31 11.80
CA VAL A 61 12.69 -3.59 12.90
C VAL A 61 12.22 -4.82 13.68
N LYS A 62 10.95 -4.86 14.08
CA LYS A 62 10.42 -5.97 14.89
C LYS A 62 10.39 -7.31 14.16
N LEU A 63 10.02 -7.31 12.88
CA LEU A 63 10.08 -8.52 12.07
C LEU A 63 11.52 -9.02 11.92
N LYS A 64 12.49 -8.12 11.73
CA LYS A 64 13.89 -8.50 11.65
C LYS A 64 14.35 -9.15 12.94
N GLU A 65 14.19 -8.47 14.08
CA GLU A 65 14.70 -8.92 15.38
C GLU A 65 14.03 -10.20 15.86
N ASN A 66 12.71 -10.29 15.79
CA ASN A 66 11.98 -11.37 16.47
C ASN A 66 11.77 -12.61 15.60
N ILE A 67 11.82 -12.49 14.27
CA ILE A 67 11.51 -13.62 13.39
C ILE A 67 12.74 -14.04 12.59
N PHE A 68 13.26 -13.13 11.78
CA PHE A 68 14.27 -13.48 10.78
C PHE A 68 15.64 -13.78 11.38
N ASP A 69 15.94 -13.25 12.58
CA ASP A 69 17.16 -13.55 13.33
C ASP A 69 17.00 -14.78 14.23
N SER A 70 15.77 -15.36 14.37
CA SER A 70 15.55 -16.58 15.16
C SER A 70 16.19 -17.82 14.52
N ASP A 71 16.72 -18.72 15.35
CA ASP A 71 17.37 -19.94 14.86
C ASP A 71 16.40 -20.92 14.20
N ILE A 72 15.14 -20.90 14.62
CA ILE A 72 14.07 -21.73 14.05
C ILE A 72 13.79 -21.31 12.62
N TYR A 73 13.64 -20.01 12.37
CA TYR A 73 13.45 -19.51 11.02
C TYR A 73 14.64 -19.84 10.11
N LYS A 74 15.87 -19.69 10.61
CA LYS A 74 17.10 -20.02 9.87
C LYS A 74 17.15 -21.49 9.47
N LYS A 75 16.78 -22.42 10.38
CA LYS A 75 16.71 -23.86 10.10
C LYS A 75 15.66 -24.18 9.03
N LYS A 76 14.42 -23.71 9.21
CA LYS A 76 13.34 -23.89 8.21
C LYS A 76 13.72 -23.29 6.84
N LEU A 77 14.41 -22.15 6.80
CA LEU A 77 14.90 -21.57 5.56
C LEU A 77 15.96 -22.45 4.88
N GLN A 78 16.86 -23.06 5.65
CA GLN A 78 17.85 -23.98 5.09
C GLN A 78 17.19 -25.21 4.44
N GLU A 79 16.14 -25.75 5.03
CA GLU A 79 15.34 -26.83 4.43
C GLU A 79 14.64 -26.40 3.16
N ARG A 80 13.98 -25.21 3.15
CA ARG A 80 13.34 -24.66 1.97
C ARG A 80 14.35 -24.31 0.86
N ARG A 81 15.58 -23.93 1.18
CA ARG A 81 16.65 -23.68 0.20
C ARG A 81 17.09 -24.94 -0.54
N LYS A 82 16.93 -26.14 0.03
CA LYS A 82 17.17 -27.39 -0.70
C LYS A 82 16.23 -27.58 -1.88
N LEU A 83 15.00 -27.01 -1.79
CA LEU A 83 14.00 -27.05 -2.85
C LEU A 83 14.07 -25.84 -3.79
N ASN A 84 14.48 -24.68 -3.25
CA ASN A 84 14.61 -23.44 -4.03
C ASN A 84 15.83 -22.63 -3.54
N PRO A 85 16.98 -22.70 -4.26
CA PRO A 85 18.25 -22.06 -3.87
C PRO A 85 18.19 -20.53 -3.79
N ASP A 86 17.25 -19.89 -4.54
CA ASP A 86 17.14 -18.43 -4.65
C ASP A 86 16.48 -17.76 -3.44
N LEU A 87 16.06 -18.53 -2.44
CA LEU A 87 15.43 -17.98 -1.24
C LEU A 87 16.43 -17.21 -0.39
N THR A 88 16.16 -15.91 -0.19
CA THR A 88 16.97 -15.04 0.66
C THR A 88 16.36 -14.90 2.05
N LEU A 89 17.21 -14.82 3.09
CA LEU A 89 16.79 -14.73 4.50
C LEU A 89 15.81 -13.55 4.73
N TYR A 90 16.11 -12.40 4.17
CA TYR A 90 15.30 -11.18 4.34
C TYR A 90 14.40 -10.86 3.14
N GLY A 91 14.17 -11.82 2.24
CA GLY A 91 13.35 -11.63 1.05
C GLY A 91 11.94 -11.09 1.34
N PRO A 92 11.17 -11.71 2.24
CA PRO A 92 9.84 -11.23 2.63
C PRO A 92 9.85 -9.81 3.21
N VAL A 93 10.80 -9.50 4.11
CA VAL A 93 10.94 -8.15 4.71
C VAL A 93 11.25 -7.11 3.66
N LYS A 94 12.16 -7.43 2.72
CA LYS A 94 12.52 -6.51 1.64
C LYS A 94 11.32 -6.21 0.74
N ARG A 95 10.51 -7.22 0.41
CA ARG A 95 9.28 -7.04 -0.39
C ARG A 95 8.26 -6.20 0.36
N LEU A 96 8.04 -6.47 1.65
CA LEU A 96 7.13 -5.70 2.50
C LEU A 96 7.59 -4.25 2.63
N SER A 97 8.87 -4.02 2.94
CA SER A 97 9.46 -2.68 3.06
C SER A 97 9.35 -1.88 1.76
N LEU A 98 9.56 -2.53 0.61
CA LEU A 98 9.43 -1.89 -0.70
C LEU A 98 7.97 -1.54 -1.01
N LEU A 99 7.02 -2.44 -0.73
CA LEU A 99 5.61 -2.16 -0.93
C LEU A 99 5.12 -1.02 -0.02
N LEU A 100 5.51 -1.03 1.26
CA LEU A 100 5.23 0.07 2.19
C LEU A 100 5.78 1.40 1.68
N PHE A 101 7.02 1.40 1.16
CA PHE A 101 7.61 2.62 0.58
C PHE A 101 6.80 3.16 -0.59
N VAL A 102 6.43 2.31 -1.54
CA VAL A 102 5.62 2.72 -2.70
C VAL A 102 4.23 3.22 -2.28
N THR A 103 3.60 2.56 -1.30
CA THR A 103 2.30 2.96 -0.77
C THR A 103 2.36 4.32 -0.08
N ILE A 104 3.37 4.54 0.77
CA ILE A 104 3.59 5.83 1.43
C ILE A 104 3.83 6.93 0.40
N SER A 105 4.71 6.68 -0.57
CA SER A 105 5.00 7.63 -1.65
C SER A 105 3.74 7.96 -2.46
N SER A 106 2.90 6.96 -2.77
CA SER A 106 1.64 7.21 -3.49
C SER A 106 0.65 8.04 -2.67
N ALA A 107 0.55 7.82 -1.35
CA ALA A 107 -0.31 8.60 -0.46
C ALA A 107 0.16 10.07 -0.37
N ILE A 108 1.47 10.30 -0.22
CA ILE A 108 2.04 11.65 -0.21
C ILE A 108 1.81 12.34 -1.56
N THR A 109 2.05 11.65 -2.68
CA THR A 109 1.79 12.18 -4.03
C THR A 109 0.31 12.52 -4.21
N ALA A 110 -0.60 11.66 -3.75
CA ALA A 110 -2.03 11.93 -3.78
C ALA A 110 -2.38 13.18 -2.97
N SER A 111 -1.83 13.34 -1.76
CA SER A 111 -2.02 14.53 -0.93
C SER A 111 -1.50 15.81 -1.61
N VAL A 112 -0.27 15.78 -2.11
CA VAL A 112 0.35 16.95 -2.78
C VAL A 112 -0.42 17.32 -4.04
N SER A 113 -0.90 16.34 -4.82
CA SER A 113 -1.69 16.61 -6.04
C SER A 113 -2.99 17.36 -5.74
N GLN A 114 -3.61 17.14 -4.55
CA GLN A 114 -4.79 17.89 -4.13
C GLN A 114 -4.49 19.38 -3.89
N LEU A 115 -3.30 19.71 -3.38
CA LEU A 115 -2.90 21.09 -3.13
C LEU A 115 -2.36 21.80 -4.36
N SER A 116 -1.81 21.08 -5.32
CA SER A 116 -1.19 21.67 -6.52
C SER A 116 -2.17 21.63 -7.71
N VAL A 117 -2.30 20.46 -8.33
CA VAL A 117 -3.13 20.25 -9.52
C VAL A 117 -4.62 20.43 -9.20
N GLY A 118 -5.07 20.03 -8.01
CA GLY A 118 -6.45 20.18 -7.56
C GLY A 118 -6.92 21.62 -7.37
N LEU A 119 -6.02 22.63 -7.38
CA LEU A 119 -6.39 24.05 -7.41
C LEU A 119 -6.83 24.53 -8.80
N LEU A 120 -6.43 23.82 -9.85
CA LEU A 120 -6.84 24.15 -11.20
C LEU A 120 -8.33 23.76 -11.37
N GLN A 121 -9.18 24.77 -11.62
CA GLN A 121 -10.62 24.59 -11.81
C GLN A 121 -10.94 24.09 -13.22
N CYS A 122 -10.30 22.99 -13.62
CA CYS A 122 -10.55 22.34 -14.90
C CYS A 122 -10.85 20.85 -14.69
N TRP A 123 -11.70 20.29 -15.53
CA TRP A 123 -12.13 18.90 -15.40
C TRP A 123 -10.97 17.91 -15.54
N GLN A 124 -9.96 18.20 -16.39
CA GLN A 124 -8.78 17.34 -16.55
C GLN A 124 -7.97 17.22 -15.26
N ALA A 125 -7.73 18.34 -14.56
CA ALA A 125 -7.02 18.37 -13.29
C ALA A 125 -7.77 17.59 -12.20
N THR A 126 -9.09 17.73 -12.15
CA THR A 126 -9.94 17.00 -11.21
C THR A 126 -9.87 15.48 -11.48
N PHE A 127 -9.97 15.07 -12.73
CA PHE A 127 -9.86 13.65 -13.11
C PHE A 127 -8.48 13.08 -12.77
N PHE A 128 -7.41 13.83 -13.00
CA PHE A 128 -6.07 13.44 -12.58
C PHE A 128 -5.98 13.25 -11.06
N CYS A 129 -6.50 14.19 -10.27
CA CYS A 129 -6.52 14.08 -8.80
C CYS A 129 -7.33 12.86 -8.32
N ILE A 130 -8.47 12.58 -8.96
CA ILE A 130 -9.29 11.39 -8.65
C ILE A 130 -8.50 10.12 -9.01
N PHE A 131 -7.85 10.07 -10.17
CA PHE A 131 -7.02 8.92 -10.58
C PHE A 131 -5.94 8.61 -9.56
N VAL A 132 -5.14 9.61 -9.18
CA VAL A 132 -4.06 9.45 -8.20
C VAL A 132 -4.62 9.02 -6.83
N SER A 133 -5.78 9.53 -6.44
CA SER A 133 -6.44 9.15 -5.18
C SER A 133 -6.90 7.70 -5.18
N VAL A 134 -7.57 7.25 -6.23
CA VAL A 134 -8.03 5.84 -6.34
C VAL A 134 -6.83 4.90 -6.43
N PHE A 135 -5.79 5.27 -7.16
CA PHE A 135 -4.54 4.52 -7.20
C PHE A 135 -3.91 4.38 -5.80
N ALA A 136 -3.82 5.48 -5.05
CA ALA A 136 -3.27 5.45 -3.69
C ALA A 136 -4.11 4.58 -2.74
N ILE A 137 -5.45 4.66 -2.80
CA ILE A 137 -6.35 3.79 -2.01
C ILE A 137 -6.13 2.32 -2.37
N SER A 138 -6.04 1.99 -3.65
CA SER A 138 -5.81 0.62 -4.10
C SER A 138 -4.46 0.07 -3.63
N MET A 139 -3.41 0.91 -3.64
CA MET A 139 -2.10 0.57 -3.09
C MET A 139 -2.15 0.36 -1.57
N LEU A 140 -2.92 1.18 -0.84
CA LEU A 140 -3.16 1.00 0.60
C LEU A 140 -3.81 -0.34 0.91
N VAL A 141 -4.87 -0.70 0.21
CA VAL A 141 -5.55 -2.00 0.38
C VAL A 141 -4.58 -3.16 0.08
N SER A 142 -3.82 -3.07 -1.01
CA SER A 142 -2.81 -4.08 -1.37
C SER A 142 -1.72 -4.23 -0.30
N CYS A 143 -1.33 -3.12 0.35
CA CYS A 143 -0.36 -3.09 1.43
C CYS A 143 -0.92 -3.77 2.69
N LEU A 144 -2.16 -3.45 3.09
CA LEU A 144 -2.84 -4.06 4.23
C LEU A 144 -2.98 -5.58 4.07
N LEU A 145 -3.35 -6.05 2.87
CA LEU A 145 -3.44 -7.48 2.58
C LEU A 145 -2.08 -8.19 2.69
N LEU A 146 -0.99 -7.53 2.27
CA LEU A 146 0.34 -8.10 2.42
C LEU A 146 0.78 -8.14 3.89
N ILE A 147 0.53 -7.06 4.66
CA ILE A 147 0.83 -7.03 6.09
C ILE A 147 0.09 -8.16 6.80
N LYS A 148 -1.23 -8.30 6.53
CA LYS A 148 -2.03 -9.39 7.09
C LYS A 148 -1.41 -10.75 6.79
N SER A 149 -1.14 -11.06 5.53
CA SER A 149 -0.53 -12.35 5.14
C SER A 149 0.82 -12.60 5.79
N THR A 150 1.64 -11.56 5.98
CA THR A 150 2.94 -11.70 6.65
C THR A 150 2.78 -11.94 8.14
N LEU A 151 1.79 -11.32 8.78
CA LEU A 151 1.49 -11.53 10.21
C LEU A 151 0.89 -12.92 10.46
N ASP A 152 -0.02 -13.38 9.59
CA ASP A 152 -0.59 -14.73 9.69
C ASP A 152 0.53 -15.79 9.60
N GLU A 153 1.43 -15.67 8.63
CA GLU A 153 2.59 -16.56 8.51
C GLU A 153 3.50 -16.51 9.76
N TRP A 154 3.61 -15.38 10.39
CA TRP A 154 4.37 -15.22 11.62
C TRP A 154 3.72 -15.90 12.81
N LEU A 155 2.42 -15.75 12.98
CA LEU A 155 1.68 -16.40 14.08
C LEU A 155 1.78 -17.93 13.98
N ASP A 156 1.68 -18.48 12.78
CA ASP A 156 1.88 -19.90 12.52
C ASP A 156 3.27 -20.38 12.97
N TYR A 157 4.32 -19.56 12.74
CA TYR A 157 5.67 -19.89 13.21
C TYR A 157 5.79 -19.89 14.74
N LEU A 158 5.13 -18.97 15.43
CA LEU A 158 5.13 -18.91 16.90
C LEU A 158 4.37 -20.08 17.53
N GLU A 159 3.26 -20.50 16.93
CA GLU A 159 2.51 -21.67 17.39
C GLU A 159 3.33 -22.96 17.24
N ASP A 160 3.98 -23.15 16.10
CA ASP A 160 4.90 -24.28 15.87
C ASP A 160 6.06 -24.29 16.88
N GLU A 161 6.59 -23.11 17.23
CA GLU A 161 7.67 -23.00 18.21
C GLU A 161 7.21 -23.43 19.62
N ASN A 162 6.00 -23.03 20.00
CA ASN A 162 5.45 -23.36 21.33
C ASN A 162 5.14 -24.85 21.45
N ASN A 163 4.59 -25.45 20.41
CA ASN A 163 4.27 -26.88 20.35
C ASN A 163 5.53 -27.78 20.38
N ASN A 164 6.66 -27.28 19.89
CA ASN A 164 7.93 -28.03 19.92
C ASN A 164 8.70 -27.89 21.24
N LYS A 165 8.25 -27.03 22.16
CA LYS A 165 8.85 -26.86 23.52
C LYS A 165 8.11 -27.62 24.61
N LEU A 166 6.92 -28.17 24.30
CA LEU A 166 6.13 -29.05 25.16
C LEU A 166 6.47 -30.51 24.88
#